data_3f17a42b35b0d68a9c5ad88c0fe95904
#
_entry.id   3f17a42b35b0d68a9c5ad88c0fe95904
#
_cell.length_a   1.000
_cell.length_b   1.000
_cell.length_c   1.000
_cell.angle_alpha   90.00
_cell.angle_beta   90.00
_cell.angle_gamma   90.00
#
_symmetry.space_group_name_H-M   'P 1'
#
loop_
_entity.id
_entity.type
_entity.pdbx_description
1 polymer ?
#
loop_
_entity_poly.entity_id
_entity_poly.type
_entity_poly.pdbx_seq_one_letter_code
_entity_poly.pdbx_strand_id
1 'polypeptide(L)'
;MKLTPIILQNIYATLYCCEPFSKWKLPLPEEVKFIVDYDPETMGTYMYDEGEKHEHTITISASRCGFLETVIKTIAHEAIHMSRSGTITDAWLKHDATFRRRAHQIGKELGFDPLEL
;
A
#
# COMPACT_ATOMS: atom_id res chain seq x y z
N MET A 1 12.08 8.83 -11.48
CA MET A 1 12.71 7.78 -10.67
C MET A 1 12.47 6.43 -11.34
N LYS A 2 13.49 5.59 -11.39
CA LYS A 2 13.32 4.25 -11.97
C LYS A 2 12.81 3.29 -10.89
N LEU A 3 11.61 2.77 -11.06
CA LEU A 3 11.01 1.84 -10.12
C LEU A 3 11.43 0.40 -10.43
N THR A 4 11.74 -0.35 -9.39
CA THR A 4 11.97 -1.79 -9.45
C THR A 4 11.22 -2.44 -8.29
N PRO A 5 10.89 -3.74 -8.40
CA PRO A 5 10.25 -4.44 -7.28
C PRO A 5 11.03 -4.35 -5.97
N ILE A 6 12.36 -4.37 -6.02
CA ILE A 6 13.17 -4.30 -4.81
C ILE A 6 13.12 -2.92 -4.15
N ILE A 7 13.05 -1.86 -4.96
CA ILE A 7 12.88 -0.51 -4.43
C ILE A 7 11.54 -0.39 -3.73
N LEU A 8 10.47 -0.91 -4.32
CA LEU A 8 9.14 -0.89 -3.72
C LEU A 8 9.12 -1.68 -2.40
N GLN A 9 9.75 -2.84 -2.38
CA GLN A 9 9.85 -3.64 -1.17
C GLN A 9 10.59 -2.89 -0.05
N ASN A 10 11.68 -2.19 -0.39
CA ASN A 10 12.45 -1.42 0.59
C ASN A 10 11.66 -0.24 1.13
N ILE A 11 10.89 0.44 0.27
CA ILE A 11 10.00 1.52 0.72
C ILE A 11 8.94 0.97 1.68
N TYR A 12 8.31 -0.14 1.31
CA TYR A 12 7.33 -0.79 2.18
C TYR A 12 7.96 -1.22 3.50
N ALA A 13 9.17 -1.79 3.48
CA ALA A 13 9.87 -2.20 4.69
C ALA A 13 10.11 -1.01 5.64
N THR A 14 10.41 0.15 5.09
CA THR A 14 10.57 1.37 5.89
C THR A 14 9.24 1.77 6.53
N LEU A 15 8.15 1.80 5.76
CA LEU A 15 6.82 2.12 6.28
C LEU A 15 6.38 1.10 7.33
N TYR A 16 6.64 -0.17 7.09
CA TYR A 16 6.30 -1.26 8.00
C TYR A 16 6.84 -1.03 9.42
N CYS A 17 7.99 -0.40 9.53
CA CYS A 17 8.61 -0.10 10.83
C CYS A 17 8.08 1.19 11.46
N CYS A 18 7.30 1.99 10.74
CA CYS A 18 6.81 3.28 11.20
C CYS A 18 5.37 3.19 11.70
N GLU A 19 5.02 4.03 12.68
CA GLU A 19 3.63 4.23 13.04
C GLU A 19 2.93 5.01 11.94
N PRO A 20 1.64 4.73 11.63
CA PRO A 20 0.77 3.76 12.30
C PRO A 20 0.88 2.33 11.76
N PHE A 21 1.65 2.10 10.68
CA PHE A 21 1.73 0.79 9.99
C PHE A 21 2.14 -0.34 10.92
N SER A 22 3.08 -0.07 11.83
CA SER A 22 3.57 -1.07 12.78
C SER A 22 2.49 -1.63 13.70
N LYS A 23 1.35 -0.94 13.83
CA LYS A 23 0.24 -1.35 14.68
C LYS A 23 -0.85 -2.14 13.94
N TRP A 24 -0.74 -2.27 12.63
CA TRP A 24 -1.81 -2.84 11.81
C TRP A 24 -1.63 -4.32 11.49
N LYS A 25 -0.60 -4.97 12.03
CA LYS A 25 -0.31 -6.39 11.77
C LYS A 25 -0.21 -6.70 10.27
N LEU A 26 0.49 -5.83 9.55
CA LEU A 26 0.73 -6.00 8.13
C LEU A 26 1.64 -7.21 7.85
N PRO A 27 1.55 -7.81 6.65
CA PRO A 27 2.50 -8.83 6.25
C PRO A 27 3.94 -8.33 6.27
N LEU A 28 4.87 -9.23 6.55
CA LEU A 28 6.29 -8.91 6.47
C LEU A 28 6.65 -8.50 5.04
N PRO A 29 7.68 -7.65 4.84
CA PRO A 29 8.06 -7.23 3.48
C PRO A 29 8.31 -8.39 2.53
N GLU A 30 8.91 -9.47 2.99
CA GLU A 30 9.17 -10.66 2.17
C GLU A 30 7.92 -11.48 1.85
N GLU A 31 6.81 -11.21 2.53
CA GLU A 31 5.54 -11.88 2.27
C GLU A 31 4.68 -11.16 1.24
N VAL A 32 5.11 -9.99 0.76
CA VAL A 32 4.39 -9.19 -0.21
C VAL A 32 5.11 -9.23 -1.54
N LYS A 33 4.38 -9.54 -2.61
CA LYS A 33 4.90 -9.48 -3.96
C LYS A 33 4.73 -8.07 -4.51
N PHE A 34 5.80 -7.50 -5.03
CA PHE A 34 5.77 -6.16 -5.64
C PHE A 34 5.95 -6.27 -7.14
N ILE A 35 5.09 -5.57 -7.88
CA ILE A 35 5.11 -5.53 -9.34
C ILE A 35 5.16 -4.07 -9.79
N VAL A 36 5.97 -3.80 -10.80
CA VAL A 36 5.98 -2.52 -11.51
C VAL A 36 5.31 -2.73 -12.86
N ASP A 37 4.29 -1.93 -13.16
CA ASP A 37 3.66 -1.92 -14.48
C ASP A 37 3.66 -0.49 -15.05
N TYR A 38 2.96 -0.28 -16.14
CA TYR A 38 2.89 1.01 -16.84
C TYR A 38 1.45 1.41 -17.13
N ASP A 39 0.51 0.98 -16.29
CA ASP A 39 -0.90 1.30 -16.45
C ASP A 39 -1.10 2.83 -16.38
N PRO A 40 -1.62 3.47 -17.44
CA PRO A 40 -1.82 4.92 -17.42
C PRO A 40 -3.03 5.36 -16.62
N GLU A 41 -3.89 4.44 -16.20
CA GLU A 41 -5.16 4.78 -15.55
C GLU A 41 -5.15 4.64 -14.04
N THR A 42 -4.24 3.84 -13.49
CA THR A 42 -4.14 3.65 -12.04
C THR A 42 -2.74 3.95 -11.55
N MET A 43 -2.63 4.46 -10.34
CA MET A 43 -1.33 4.69 -9.70
C MET A 43 -0.82 3.41 -9.07
N GLY A 44 -1.71 2.60 -8.49
CA GLY A 44 -1.36 1.33 -7.89
C GLY A 44 -2.59 0.50 -7.59
N THR A 45 -2.38 -0.76 -7.27
CA THR A 45 -3.42 -1.69 -6.87
C THR A 45 -2.91 -2.62 -5.79
N TYR A 46 -3.83 -3.12 -4.99
CA TYR A 46 -3.58 -4.20 -4.05
C TYR A 46 -4.50 -5.36 -4.35
N MET A 47 -3.92 -6.56 -4.41
CA MET A 47 -4.67 -7.79 -4.62
C MET A 47 -4.31 -8.81 -3.56
N TYR A 48 -5.32 -9.51 -3.06
CA TYR A 48 -5.17 -10.60 -2.10
C TYR A 48 -5.71 -11.90 -2.72
N ASP A 49 -4.84 -12.90 -2.80
CA ASP A 49 -5.22 -14.23 -3.24
C ASP A 49 -5.37 -15.13 -2.02
N GLU A 50 -6.60 -15.54 -1.71
CA GLU A 50 -6.92 -16.42 -0.58
C GLU A 50 -6.58 -17.89 -0.83
N GLY A 51 -5.95 -18.23 -1.96
CA GLY A 51 -5.52 -19.57 -2.28
C GLY A 51 -4.50 -20.12 -1.28
N GLU A 52 -3.91 -21.28 -1.60
CA GLU A 52 -2.99 -21.99 -0.68
C GLU A 52 -1.84 -21.14 -0.16
N LYS A 53 -1.41 -20.11 -0.91
CA LYS A 53 -0.27 -19.29 -0.55
C LYS A 53 -0.60 -18.02 0.20
N HIS A 54 -1.89 -17.65 0.33
CA HIS A 54 -2.31 -16.39 0.93
C HIS A 54 -1.44 -15.22 0.44
N GLU A 55 -1.37 -15.05 -0.89
CA GLU A 55 -0.44 -14.11 -1.51
C GLU A 55 -0.99 -12.69 -1.53
N HIS A 56 -0.18 -11.74 -1.04
CA HIS A 56 -0.44 -10.31 -1.14
C HIS A 56 0.37 -9.73 -2.29
N THR A 57 -0.25 -8.93 -3.16
CA THR A 57 0.43 -8.31 -4.28
C THR A 57 0.12 -6.82 -4.33
N ILE A 58 1.15 -5.99 -4.35
CA ILE A 58 1.05 -4.54 -4.58
C ILE A 58 1.69 -4.24 -5.93
N THR A 59 0.93 -3.63 -6.83
CA THR A 59 1.40 -3.20 -8.14
C THR A 59 1.43 -1.68 -8.17
N ILE A 60 2.55 -1.11 -8.62
CA ILE A 60 2.72 0.34 -8.73
C ILE A 60 2.99 0.68 -10.19
N SER A 61 2.28 1.69 -10.72
CA SER A 61 2.44 2.13 -12.11
C SER A 61 3.58 3.13 -12.24
N ALA A 62 4.61 2.77 -13.00
CA ALA A 62 5.70 3.67 -13.31
C ALA A 62 5.26 4.82 -14.23
N SER A 63 4.14 4.67 -14.96
CA SER A 63 3.59 5.75 -15.79
C SER A 63 3.00 6.89 -14.95
N ARG A 64 2.49 6.58 -13.75
CA ARG A 64 1.80 7.54 -12.89
C ARG A 64 2.63 7.96 -11.68
N CYS A 65 3.64 7.20 -11.31
CA CYS A 65 4.44 7.43 -10.11
C CYS A 65 5.87 7.77 -10.48
N GLY A 66 6.10 9.04 -10.85
CA GLY A 66 7.42 9.53 -11.27
C GLY A 66 8.27 10.10 -10.15
N PHE A 67 7.69 10.43 -9.01
CA PHE A 67 8.37 11.04 -7.87
C PHE A 67 8.31 10.14 -6.65
N LEU A 68 9.34 10.18 -5.84
CA LEU A 68 9.43 9.36 -4.63
C LEU A 68 8.25 9.58 -3.69
N GLU A 69 7.84 10.83 -3.48
CA GLU A 69 6.68 11.15 -2.64
C GLU A 69 5.41 10.44 -3.14
N THR A 70 5.18 10.47 -4.44
CA THR A 70 4.02 9.81 -5.04
C THR A 70 4.09 8.29 -4.83
N VAL A 71 5.27 7.70 -4.98
CA VAL A 71 5.47 6.26 -4.75
C VAL A 71 5.15 5.90 -3.30
N ILE A 72 5.68 6.67 -2.35
CA ILE A 72 5.44 6.43 -0.92
C ILE A 72 3.95 6.54 -0.60
N LYS A 73 3.28 7.58 -1.06
CA LYS A 73 1.84 7.76 -0.85
C LYS A 73 1.03 6.61 -1.43
N THR A 74 1.39 6.14 -2.62
CA THR A 74 0.68 5.06 -3.28
C THR A 74 0.87 3.74 -2.53
N ILE A 75 2.09 3.43 -2.09
CA ILE A 75 2.34 2.25 -1.26
C ILE A 75 1.58 2.36 0.06
N ALA A 76 1.57 3.53 0.68
CA ALA A 76 0.82 3.76 1.93
C ALA A 76 -0.68 3.52 1.72
N HIS A 77 -1.24 4.00 0.61
CA HIS A 77 -2.64 3.77 0.23
C HIS A 77 -2.93 2.27 0.11
N GLU A 78 -2.11 1.55 -0.63
CA GLU A 78 -2.30 0.11 -0.81
C GLU A 78 -2.09 -0.65 0.50
N ALA A 79 -1.21 -0.17 1.38
CA ALA A 79 -1.02 -0.78 2.70
C ALA A 79 -2.27 -0.64 3.58
N ILE A 80 -3.05 0.44 3.44
CA ILE A 80 -4.34 0.54 4.14
C ILE A 80 -5.27 -0.59 3.69
N HIS A 81 -5.39 -0.81 2.38
CA HIS A 81 -6.19 -1.92 1.85
C HIS A 81 -5.67 -3.25 2.39
N MET A 82 -4.37 -3.46 2.34
CA MET A 82 -3.75 -4.70 2.80
C MET A 82 -3.98 -4.94 4.30
N SER A 83 -3.99 -3.89 5.11
CA SER A 83 -4.24 -4.00 6.55
C SER A 83 -5.64 -4.52 6.88
N ARG A 84 -6.53 -4.49 5.90
CA ARG A 84 -7.93 -4.92 6.05
C ARG A 84 -8.21 -6.24 5.33
N SER A 85 -7.19 -6.86 4.74
CA SER A 85 -7.34 -8.17 4.13
C SER A 85 -7.69 -9.19 5.19
N GLY A 86 -8.42 -10.22 4.82
CA GLY A 86 -8.85 -11.24 5.79
C GLY A 86 -10.14 -10.89 6.53
N THR A 87 -10.75 -9.74 6.27
CA THR A 87 -12.10 -9.48 6.75
C THR A 87 -13.09 -10.35 5.97
N ILE A 88 -14.19 -10.76 6.62
CA ILE A 88 -15.17 -11.68 6.04
C ILE A 88 -15.86 -11.09 4.81
N THR A 89 -15.88 -9.75 4.70
CA THR A 89 -16.48 -9.02 3.59
C THR A 89 -15.40 -8.44 2.70
N ASP A 90 -15.78 -7.97 1.51
CA ASP A 90 -14.89 -7.26 0.60
C ASP A 90 -14.63 -5.80 1.02
N ALA A 91 -14.81 -5.49 2.30
CA ALA A 91 -14.60 -4.16 2.87
C ALA A 91 -13.16 -3.64 2.63
N TRP A 92 -12.19 -4.56 2.51
CA TRP A 92 -10.80 -4.19 2.26
C TRP A 92 -10.59 -3.49 0.91
N LEU A 93 -11.56 -3.59 0.00
CA LEU A 93 -11.53 -2.91 -1.30
C LEU A 93 -12.09 -1.47 -1.24
N LYS A 94 -12.71 -1.08 -0.12
CA LYS A 94 -13.49 0.17 -0.05
C LYS A 94 -12.70 1.28 0.62
N HIS A 95 -12.95 2.52 0.14
CA HIS A 95 -12.46 3.74 0.77
C HIS A 95 -13.52 4.27 1.75
N ASP A 96 -13.89 3.46 2.72
CA ASP A 96 -14.91 3.77 3.70
C ASP A 96 -14.37 4.58 4.89
N ALA A 97 -15.16 4.71 5.96
CA ALA A 97 -14.77 5.47 7.15
C ALA A 97 -13.50 4.91 7.80
N THR A 98 -13.34 3.57 7.82
CA THR A 98 -12.13 2.94 8.37
C THR A 98 -10.90 3.29 7.53
N PHE A 99 -11.02 3.25 6.20
CA PHE A 99 -9.94 3.65 5.32
C PHE A 99 -9.54 5.10 5.59
N ARG A 100 -10.53 6.01 5.64
CA ARG A 100 -10.25 7.43 5.88
C ARG A 100 -9.62 7.69 7.23
N ARG A 101 -10.04 6.96 8.28
CA ARG A 101 -9.43 7.08 9.60
C ARG A 101 -7.96 6.69 9.58
N ARG A 102 -7.63 5.60 8.88
CA ARG A 102 -6.24 5.15 8.74
C ARG A 102 -5.42 6.12 7.90
N ALA A 103 -6.00 6.69 6.84
CA ALA A 103 -5.33 7.73 6.06
C ALA A 103 -5.01 8.94 6.93
N HIS A 104 -5.92 9.36 7.82
CA HIS A 104 -5.65 10.44 8.77
C HIS A 104 -4.53 10.10 9.76
N GLN A 105 -4.46 8.86 10.21
CA GLN A 105 -3.36 8.42 11.07
C GLN A 105 -2.02 8.51 10.35
N ILE A 106 -1.97 8.10 9.08
CA ILE A 106 -0.75 8.24 8.27
C ILE A 106 -0.37 9.71 8.12
N GLY A 107 -1.33 10.55 7.78
CA GLY A 107 -1.09 11.98 7.61
C GLY A 107 -0.52 12.62 8.87
N LYS A 108 -1.06 12.26 10.02
CA LYS A 108 -0.60 12.78 11.32
C LYS A 108 0.86 12.38 11.61
N GLU A 109 1.20 11.12 11.35
CA GLU A 109 2.54 10.60 11.69
C GLU A 109 3.60 10.94 10.65
N LEU A 110 3.24 10.96 9.35
CA LEU A 110 4.20 11.14 8.27
C LEU A 110 4.10 12.51 7.58
N GLY A 111 3.12 13.32 7.94
CA GLY A 111 3.00 14.66 7.38
C GLY A 111 2.34 14.74 6.01
N PHE A 112 1.70 13.67 5.54
CA PHE A 112 0.94 13.71 4.28
C PHE A 112 -0.45 14.29 4.49
N ASP A 113 -0.99 14.91 3.43
CA ASP A 113 -2.41 15.28 3.40
C ASP A 113 -3.25 14.00 3.29
N PRO A 114 -4.12 13.70 4.28
CA PRO A 114 -4.93 12.48 4.23
C PRO A 114 -5.82 12.39 2.98
N LEU A 115 -6.21 13.53 2.40
CA LEU A 115 -7.04 13.55 1.20
C LEU A 115 -6.28 13.12 -0.06
N GLU A 116 -4.96 13.07 0.02
CA GLU A 116 -4.11 12.63 -1.09
C GLU A 116 -3.72 11.14 -1.01
N LEU A 117 -4.22 10.45 0.00
CA LEU A 117 -3.94 9.03 0.19
C LEU A 117 -5.05 8.13 -0.38
#